data_f5ee4d35cdfa306a20bc36766ef842a3
#
_entry.id   f5ee4d35cdfa306a20bc36766ef842a3
#
_cell.length_a   1.000
_cell.length_b   1.000
_cell.length_c   1.000
_cell.angle_alpha   90.00
_cell.angle_beta   90.00
_cell.angle_gamma   90.00
#
_symmetry.space_group_name_H-M   'P 1'
#
loop_
_entity.id
_entity.type
_entity.pdbx_description
1 polymer ?
#
loop_
_entity_poly.entity_id
_entity_poly.type
_entity_poly.pdbx_seq_one_letter_code
_entity_poly.pdbx_strand_id
1 'polypeptide(L)'
;MLTEWNLSELVKIYDGHSKLLELIAFYDKLLKPVMYEVGDLWVQGKIDAATEHVCSNTANGLIKVINERTANPTKPNLQCKLLICTPEGKLHNLGCNVIESFLLSKGLKDYYASSSVPADSIIRYIKDLQPDIILVSITLNENIKPARRLIRKVRSSSHIPVVVGGAAMKDLCADSTIDTIITRNGSLADLVHLLNMAIKNS
;
A
#
# COMPACT_ATOMS: atom_id res chain seq x y z
N MET A 1 -8.19 0.17 26.11
CA MET A 1 -9.14 0.01 24.98
C MET A 1 -8.46 -0.33 23.64
N LEU A 2 -7.23 0.10 23.33
CA LEU A 2 -6.47 -0.35 22.13
C LEU A 2 -5.72 -1.67 22.35
N THR A 3 -5.63 -2.17 23.58
CA THR A 3 -4.86 -3.37 23.97
C THR A 3 -5.62 -4.70 23.79
N GLU A 4 -6.89 -4.65 23.39
CA GLU A 4 -7.75 -5.84 23.22
C GLU A 4 -8.14 -6.08 21.75
N TRP A 5 -7.27 -5.71 20.81
CA TRP A 5 -7.53 -5.93 19.40
C TRP A 5 -7.60 -7.44 19.10
N ASN A 6 -8.83 -7.90 18.97
CA ASN A 6 -9.12 -9.28 18.63
C ASN A 6 -9.56 -9.37 17.16
N LEU A 7 -8.85 -10.17 16.38
CA LEU A 7 -9.15 -10.35 14.95
C LEU A 7 -10.63 -10.73 14.71
N SER A 8 -11.21 -11.56 15.55
CA SER A 8 -12.60 -11.99 15.40
C SER A 8 -13.60 -10.83 15.55
N GLU A 9 -13.29 -9.85 16.40
CA GLU A 9 -14.13 -8.65 16.57
C GLU A 9 -13.98 -7.70 15.38
N LEU A 10 -12.76 -7.52 14.88
CA LEU A 10 -12.56 -6.72 13.66
C LEU A 10 -13.27 -7.34 12.46
N VAL A 11 -13.27 -8.66 12.34
CA VAL A 11 -14.01 -9.37 11.27
C VAL A 11 -15.52 -9.13 11.43
N LYS A 12 -16.07 -9.15 12.64
CA LYS A 12 -17.49 -8.81 12.89
C LYS A 12 -17.82 -7.37 12.49
N ILE A 13 -16.93 -6.43 12.84
CA ILE A 13 -17.08 -5.02 12.43
C ILE A 13 -17.07 -4.92 10.90
N TYR A 14 -16.12 -5.58 10.23
CA TYR A 14 -16.09 -5.62 8.77
C TYR A 14 -17.38 -6.22 8.20
N ASP A 15 -17.83 -7.35 8.70
CA ASP A 15 -19.07 -8.03 8.25
C ASP A 15 -20.32 -7.14 8.44
N GLY A 16 -20.38 -6.38 9.53
CA GLY A 16 -21.44 -5.42 9.77
C GLY A 16 -21.45 -4.23 8.81
N HIS A 17 -20.29 -3.82 8.32
CA HIS A 17 -20.11 -2.68 7.42
C HIS A 17 -20.02 -3.07 5.94
N SER A 18 -19.57 -4.29 5.62
CA SER A 18 -19.37 -4.75 4.24
C SER A 18 -20.66 -4.76 3.39
N LYS A 19 -21.83 -4.82 4.03
CA LYS A 19 -23.13 -4.68 3.37
C LYS A 19 -23.51 -3.24 3.02
N LEU A 20 -22.87 -2.25 3.65
CA LEU A 20 -23.19 -0.84 3.55
C LEU A 20 -22.07 -0.03 2.86
N LEU A 21 -20.85 -0.51 2.88
CA LEU A 21 -19.68 0.18 2.36
C LEU A 21 -18.97 -0.69 1.33
N GLU A 22 -18.60 -0.09 0.21
CA GLU A 22 -17.65 -0.71 -0.70
C GLU A 22 -16.29 -0.89 0.00
N LEU A 23 -15.49 -1.88 -0.42
CA LEU A 23 -14.18 -2.20 0.17
C LEU A 23 -13.27 -0.95 0.26
N ILE A 24 -13.29 -0.10 -0.76
CA ILE A 24 -12.55 1.18 -0.75
C ILE A 24 -12.97 2.06 0.42
N ALA A 25 -14.28 2.22 0.63
CA ALA A 25 -14.79 3.05 1.71
C ALA A 25 -14.43 2.48 3.08
N PHE A 26 -14.44 1.15 3.24
CA PHE A 26 -13.99 0.50 4.46
C PHE A 26 -12.52 0.83 4.76
N TYR A 27 -11.64 0.68 3.77
CA TYR A 27 -10.23 0.99 3.93
C TYR A 27 -9.96 2.48 4.18
N ASP A 28 -10.56 3.37 3.39
CA ASP A 28 -10.28 4.80 3.47
C ASP A 28 -10.95 5.48 4.67
N LYS A 29 -12.18 5.07 5.03
CA LYS A 29 -12.98 5.74 6.07
C LYS A 29 -12.89 5.09 7.44
N LEU A 30 -12.48 3.84 7.52
CA LEU A 30 -12.41 3.11 8.79
C LEU A 30 -10.97 2.65 9.09
N LEU A 31 -10.41 1.74 8.32
CA LEU A 31 -9.13 1.11 8.69
C LEU A 31 -7.97 2.09 8.65
N LYS A 32 -7.86 2.89 7.61
CA LYS A 32 -6.77 3.86 7.45
C LYS A 32 -6.73 4.93 8.55
N PRO A 33 -7.84 5.63 8.90
CA PRO A 33 -7.82 6.60 9.99
C PRO A 33 -7.41 5.98 11.34
N VAL A 34 -7.94 4.79 11.65
CA VAL A 34 -7.60 4.08 12.89
C VAL A 34 -6.12 3.73 12.95
N MET A 35 -5.55 3.19 11.86
CA MET A 35 -4.13 2.84 11.84
C MET A 35 -3.21 4.06 11.84
N TYR A 36 -3.66 5.18 11.30
CA TYR A 36 -2.91 6.44 11.40
C TYR A 36 -2.92 6.98 12.83
N GLU A 37 -4.03 6.87 13.56
CA GLU A 37 -4.10 7.23 14.96
C GLU A 37 -3.18 6.34 15.82
N VAL A 38 -3.17 5.03 15.58
CA VAL A 38 -2.22 4.10 16.22
C VAL A 38 -0.77 4.54 16.00
N GLY A 39 -0.41 4.88 14.77
CA GLY A 39 0.94 5.36 14.44
C GLY A 39 1.26 6.70 15.10
N ASP A 40 0.31 7.64 15.14
CA ASP A 40 0.48 8.93 15.79
C ASP A 40 0.64 8.78 17.32
N LEU A 41 -0.11 7.86 17.96
CA LEU A 41 0.03 7.53 19.39
C LEU A 41 1.40 6.92 19.70
N TRP A 42 1.90 6.04 18.84
CA TRP A 42 3.25 5.46 18.96
C TRP A 42 4.34 6.53 18.84
N VAL A 43 4.27 7.41 17.83
CA VAL A 43 5.22 8.51 17.66
C VAL A 43 5.21 9.48 18.85
N GLN A 44 4.04 9.68 19.50
CA GLN A 44 3.90 10.49 20.70
C GLN A 44 4.33 9.77 21.98
N GLY A 45 4.76 8.49 21.91
CA GLY A 45 5.13 7.69 23.08
C GLY A 45 3.97 7.32 24.00
N LYS A 46 2.70 7.46 23.53
CA LYS A 46 1.50 7.09 24.29
C LYS A 46 1.22 5.58 24.28
N ILE A 47 1.71 4.89 23.28
CA ILE A 47 1.76 3.42 23.20
C ILE A 47 3.19 3.00 22.87
N ASP A 48 3.57 1.80 23.26
CA ASP A 48 4.87 1.23 22.93
C ASP A 48 4.88 0.54 21.55
N ALA A 49 6.07 0.17 21.09
CA ALA A 49 6.25 -0.50 19.80
C ALA A 49 5.56 -1.89 19.76
N ALA A 50 5.49 -2.60 20.91
CA ALA A 50 4.84 -3.91 20.95
C ALA A 50 3.33 -3.76 20.73
N THR A 51 2.71 -2.77 21.34
CA THR A 51 1.29 -2.44 21.16
C THR A 51 0.99 -2.04 19.71
N GLU A 52 1.82 -1.17 19.10
CA GLU A 52 1.68 -0.80 17.69
C GLU A 52 1.78 -2.04 16.79
N HIS A 53 2.75 -2.92 17.01
CA HIS A 53 2.93 -4.13 16.21
C HIS A 53 1.77 -5.11 16.35
N VAL A 54 1.19 -5.25 17.54
CA VAL A 54 -0.04 -6.06 17.74
C VAL A 54 -1.18 -5.49 16.91
N CYS A 55 -1.40 -4.18 16.95
CA CYS A 55 -2.44 -3.51 16.15
C CYS A 55 -2.22 -3.71 14.66
N SER A 56 -1.00 -3.49 14.17
CA SER A 56 -0.64 -3.66 12.76
C SER A 56 -0.78 -5.12 12.29
N ASN A 57 -0.37 -6.09 13.11
CA ASN A 57 -0.53 -7.51 12.78
C ASN A 57 -2.00 -7.94 12.76
N THR A 58 -2.82 -7.42 13.68
CA THR A 58 -4.26 -7.71 13.69
C THR A 58 -4.96 -7.12 12.47
N ALA A 59 -4.60 -5.90 12.07
CA ALA A 59 -5.08 -5.27 10.84
C ALA A 59 -4.67 -6.07 9.59
N ASN A 60 -3.43 -6.56 9.52
CA ASN A 60 -2.96 -7.43 8.44
C ASN A 60 -3.73 -8.76 8.40
N GLY A 61 -4.04 -9.34 9.56
CA GLY A 61 -4.90 -10.52 9.68
C GLY A 61 -6.30 -10.28 9.11
N LEU A 62 -6.90 -9.12 9.40
CA LEU A 62 -8.19 -8.74 8.82
C LEU A 62 -8.12 -8.61 7.29
N ILE A 63 -7.09 -7.96 6.74
CA ILE A 63 -6.91 -7.83 5.30
C ILE A 63 -6.81 -9.21 4.64
N LYS A 64 -6.09 -10.15 5.27
CA LYS A 64 -5.98 -11.53 4.77
C LYS A 64 -7.34 -12.22 4.71
N VAL A 65 -8.16 -12.10 5.75
CA VAL A 65 -9.53 -12.65 5.76
C VAL A 65 -10.39 -12.00 4.67
N ILE A 66 -10.26 -10.68 4.47
CA ILE A 66 -10.97 -9.98 3.40
C ILE A 66 -10.55 -10.51 2.03
N ASN A 67 -9.24 -10.69 1.79
CA ASN A 67 -8.72 -11.22 0.52
C ASN A 67 -9.24 -12.62 0.22
N GLU A 68 -9.25 -13.52 1.21
CA GLU A 68 -9.79 -14.86 1.07
C GLU A 68 -11.29 -14.87 0.67
N ARG A 69 -12.06 -13.88 1.16
CA ARG A 69 -13.50 -13.76 0.86
C ARG A 69 -13.79 -13.03 -0.44
N THR A 70 -12.93 -12.12 -0.86
CA THR A 70 -13.14 -11.27 -2.05
C THR A 70 -12.43 -11.78 -3.29
N ALA A 71 -11.50 -12.71 -3.15
CA ALA A 71 -10.82 -13.34 -4.28
C ALA A 71 -11.85 -14.01 -5.22
N ASN A 72 -12.05 -13.41 -6.40
CA ASN A 72 -12.96 -13.94 -7.41
C ASN A 72 -12.15 -14.39 -8.63
N PRO A 73 -11.83 -15.68 -8.76
CA PRO A 73 -11.02 -16.21 -9.86
C PRO A 73 -11.68 -16.07 -11.25
N THR A 74 -12.96 -15.72 -11.31
CA THR A 74 -13.71 -15.60 -12.57
C THR A 74 -13.73 -14.19 -13.16
N LYS A 75 -13.19 -13.18 -12.47
CA LYS A 75 -13.08 -11.83 -13.04
C LYS A 75 -11.97 -11.79 -14.09
N PRO A 76 -12.23 -11.15 -15.25
CA PRO A 76 -11.22 -11.02 -16.28
C PRO A 76 -10.00 -10.29 -15.71
N ASN A 77 -8.86 -10.90 -15.88
CA ASN A 77 -7.57 -10.35 -15.52
C ASN A 77 -7.30 -9.17 -16.48
N LEU A 78 -7.41 -7.94 -16.01
CA LEU A 78 -6.91 -6.80 -16.74
C LEU A 78 -5.42 -7.02 -16.97
N GLN A 79 -4.95 -6.90 -18.22
CA GLN A 79 -3.57 -7.20 -18.60
C GLN A 79 -2.58 -6.12 -18.12
N CYS A 80 -2.79 -5.53 -16.97
CA CYS A 80 -1.91 -4.53 -16.36
C CYS A 80 -1.09 -5.17 -15.25
N LYS A 81 0.23 -5.12 -15.37
CA LYS A 81 1.19 -5.61 -14.38
C LYS A 81 1.59 -4.48 -13.45
N LEU A 82 1.27 -4.60 -12.19
CA LEU A 82 1.62 -3.62 -11.16
C LEU A 82 2.72 -4.19 -10.26
N LEU A 83 3.80 -3.45 -10.08
CA LEU A 83 4.82 -3.78 -9.10
C LEU A 83 4.65 -2.90 -7.86
N ILE A 84 4.27 -3.51 -6.75
CA ILE A 84 4.25 -2.85 -5.44
C ILE A 84 5.59 -3.10 -4.76
N CYS A 85 6.29 -2.06 -4.34
CA CYS A 85 7.53 -2.19 -3.61
C CYS A 85 7.68 -1.17 -2.49
N THR A 86 8.60 -1.45 -1.59
CA THR A 86 8.96 -0.58 -0.48
C THR A 86 10.46 -0.30 -0.52
N PRO A 87 10.91 0.85 -0.03
CA PRO A 87 12.34 1.12 0.11
C PRO A 87 12.99 0.16 1.09
N GLU A 88 14.29 -0.07 0.90
CA GLU A 88 15.11 -0.86 1.81
C GLU A 88 15.03 -0.34 3.25
N GLY A 89 14.99 -1.25 4.23
CA GLY A 89 14.86 -0.93 5.65
C GLY A 89 13.42 -0.74 6.14
N LYS A 90 12.41 -0.74 5.25
CA LYS A 90 11.01 -0.62 5.67
C LYS A 90 10.45 -1.95 6.16
N LEU A 91 9.94 -1.97 7.39
CA LEU A 91 9.26 -3.13 7.99
C LEU A 91 7.72 -3.03 7.92
N HIS A 92 7.16 -1.81 7.88
CA HIS A 92 5.70 -1.60 7.85
C HIS A 92 5.14 -1.80 6.44
N ASN A 93 4.31 -2.81 6.26
CA ASN A 93 3.75 -3.21 4.97
C ASN A 93 2.21 -3.09 4.86
N LEU A 94 1.53 -2.66 5.93
CA LEU A 94 0.07 -2.61 5.98
C LEU A 94 -0.53 -1.85 4.79
N GLY A 95 0.03 -0.69 4.42
CA GLY A 95 -0.44 0.09 3.28
C GLY A 95 -0.31 -0.66 1.95
N CYS A 96 0.76 -1.44 1.76
CA CYS A 96 0.93 -2.29 0.58
C CYS A 96 -0.11 -3.40 0.54
N ASN A 97 -0.38 -4.06 1.68
CA ASN A 97 -1.37 -5.14 1.78
C ASN A 97 -2.80 -4.64 1.51
N VAL A 98 -3.11 -3.39 1.92
CA VAL A 98 -4.39 -2.74 1.58
C VAL A 98 -4.49 -2.52 0.06
N ILE A 99 -3.42 -2.02 -0.57
CA ILE A 99 -3.39 -1.80 -2.03
C ILE A 99 -3.52 -3.14 -2.75
N GLU A 100 -2.74 -4.16 -2.37
CA GLU A 100 -2.83 -5.52 -2.92
C GLU A 100 -4.25 -6.07 -2.83
N SER A 101 -4.86 -6.00 -1.63
CA SER A 101 -6.25 -6.42 -1.41
C SER A 101 -7.24 -5.73 -2.33
N PHE A 102 -7.09 -4.43 -2.50
CA PHE A 102 -7.91 -3.65 -3.41
C PHE A 102 -7.71 -4.10 -4.87
N LEU A 103 -6.48 -4.27 -5.33
CA LEU A 103 -6.16 -4.71 -6.70
C LEU A 103 -6.75 -6.10 -6.98
N LEU A 104 -6.60 -7.04 -6.04
CA LEU A 104 -7.20 -8.38 -6.11
C LEU A 104 -8.73 -8.30 -6.24
N SER A 105 -9.37 -7.41 -5.48
CA SER A 105 -10.83 -7.22 -5.55
C SER A 105 -11.31 -6.72 -6.92
N LYS A 106 -10.43 -6.04 -7.68
CA LYS A 106 -10.69 -5.55 -9.04
C LYS A 106 -10.26 -6.53 -10.13
N GLY A 107 -9.67 -7.67 -9.77
CA GLY A 107 -9.14 -8.66 -10.72
C GLY A 107 -7.87 -8.20 -11.42
N LEU A 108 -7.16 -7.23 -10.85
CA LEU A 108 -5.84 -6.78 -11.32
C LEU A 108 -4.78 -7.71 -10.79
N LYS A 109 -3.78 -8.02 -11.63
CA LYS A 109 -2.62 -8.80 -11.23
C LYS A 109 -1.53 -7.87 -10.74
N ASP A 110 -1.17 -8.00 -9.48
CA ASP A 110 -0.05 -7.30 -8.88
C ASP A 110 1.09 -8.25 -8.55
N TYR A 111 2.28 -7.66 -8.39
CA TYR A 111 3.50 -8.31 -7.95
C TYR A 111 4.04 -7.52 -6.76
N TYR A 112 3.96 -8.11 -5.59
CA TYR A 112 4.41 -7.45 -4.38
C TYR A 112 5.84 -7.90 -4.03
N ALA A 113 6.80 -7.01 -4.24
CA ALA A 113 8.14 -7.17 -3.71
C ALA A 113 8.11 -6.77 -2.23
N SER A 114 8.08 -7.78 -1.37
CA SER A 114 8.02 -7.70 0.09
C SER A 114 8.96 -6.64 0.70
N SER A 115 8.75 -6.35 1.98
CA SER A 115 9.50 -5.34 2.74
C SER A 115 11.03 -5.54 2.65
N SER A 116 11.75 -4.40 2.59
CA SER A 116 13.22 -4.38 2.73
C SER A 116 14.02 -5.10 1.64
N VAL A 117 13.56 -5.06 0.39
CA VAL A 117 14.33 -5.59 -0.74
C VAL A 117 15.36 -4.55 -1.20
N PRO A 118 16.64 -4.92 -1.40
CA PRO A 118 17.65 -4.02 -1.93
C PRO A 118 17.26 -3.43 -3.28
N ALA A 119 17.51 -2.13 -3.48
CA ALA A 119 17.12 -1.42 -4.70
C ALA A 119 17.64 -2.10 -5.98
N ASP A 120 18.86 -2.65 -5.98
CA ASP A 120 19.43 -3.33 -7.16
C ASP A 120 18.69 -4.63 -7.50
N SER A 121 18.13 -5.31 -6.51
CA SER A 121 17.30 -6.50 -6.73
C SER A 121 15.95 -6.12 -7.34
N ILE A 122 15.36 -5.01 -6.88
CA ILE A 122 14.13 -4.46 -7.48
C ILE A 122 14.38 -4.08 -8.94
N ILE A 123 15.49 -3.42 -9.27
CA ILE A 123 15.83 -3.05 -10.65
C ILE A 123 15.98 -4.29 -11.55
N ARG A 124 16.62 -5.37 -11.07
CA ARG A 124 16.68 -6.62 -11.83
C ARG A 124 15.30 -7.19 -12.07
N TYR A 125 14.47 -7.23 -11.03
CA TYR A 125 13.11 -7.75 -11.14
C TYR A 125 12.22 -6.94 -12.09
N ILE A 126 12.37 -5.60 -12.12
CA ILE A 126 11.68 -4.72 -13.08
C ILE A 126 12.03 -5.08 -14.52
N LYS A 127 13.30 -5.41 -14.80
CA LYS A 127 13.74 -5.79 -16.16
C LYS A 127 13.12 -7.12 -16.62
N ASP A 128 12.94 -8.06 -15.70
CA ASP A 128 12.36 -9.37 -16.00
C ASP A 128 10.83 -9.29 -16.09
N LEU A 129 10.20 -8.57 -15.18
CA LEU A 129 8.74 -8.46 -15.09
C LEU A 129 8.15 -7.53 -16.14
N GLN A 130 8.84 -6.43 -16.47
CA GLN A 130 8.35 -5.33 -17.32
C GLN A 130 6.97 -4.86 -16.82
N PRO A 131 6.86 -4.28 -15.61
CA PRO A 131 5.60 -3.80 -15.10
C PRO A 131 5.15 -2.54 -15.82
N ASP A 132 3.84 -2.35 -15.92
CA ASP A 132 3.23 -1.15 -16.52
C ASP A 132 3.27 0.04 -15.56
N ILE A 133 3.23 -0.23 -14.25
CA ILE A 133 3.27 0.78 -13.19
C ILE A 133 4.07 0.26 -11.99
N ILE A 134 4.83 1.14 -11.35
CA ILE A 134 5.54 0.87 -10.10
C ILE A 134 4.91 1.69 -8.98
N LEU A 135 4.44 1.03 -7.93
CA LEU A 135 3.90 1.64 -6.72
C LEU A 135 4.94 1.57 -5.59
N VAL A 136 5.39 2.71 -5.09
CA VAL A 136 6.36 2.79 -3.98
C VAL A 136 5.67 3.31 -2.73
N SER A 137 5.65 2.50 -1.67
CA SER A 137 5.03 2.88 -0.40
C SER A 137 6.07 3.34 0.61
N ILE A 138 5.90 4.55 1.18
CA ILE A 138 6.81 5.16 2.17
C ILE A 138 6.01 5.57 3.41
N THR A 139 6.23 4.90 4.53
CA THR A 139 5.44 5.11 5.76
C THR A 139 6.16 6.03 6.76
N LEU A 140 7.47 5.89 6.91
CA LEU A 140 8.28 6.62 7.89
C LEU A 140 9.25 7.58 7.20
N ASN A 141 9.53 8.73 7.84
CA ASN A 141 10.43 9.75 7.31
C ASN A 141 11.87 9.24 7.08
N GLU A 142 12.33 8.31 7.91
CA GLU A 142 13.64 7.66 7.75
C GLU A 142 13.78 6.90 6.42
N ASN A 143 12.68 6.43 5.85
CA ASN A 143 12.64 5.71 4.59
C ASN A 143 12.62 6.62 3.34
N ILE A 144 12.56 7.94 3.50
CA ILE A 144 12.56 8.91 2.38
C ILE A 144 13.87 8.85 1.58
N LYS A 145 15.02 8.81 2.26
CA LYS A 145 16.34 8.72 1.59
C LYS A 145 16.49 7.42 0.79
N PRO A 146 16.23 6.23 1.37
CA PRO A 146 16.21 4.97 0.61
C PRO A 146 15.20 4.99 -0.56
N ALA A 147 14.02 5.57 -0.37
CA ALA A 147 13.01 5.69 -1.42
C ALA A 147 13.49 6.53 -2.60
N ARG A 148 14.07 7.70 -2.34
CA ARG A 148 14.66 8.55 -3.39
C ARG A 148 15.76 7.81 -4.17
N ARG A 149 16.59 7.04 -3.48
CA ARG A 149 17.62 6.22 -4.13
C ARG A 149 17.01 5.18 -5.05
N LEU A 150 15.97 4.47 -4.60
CA LEU A 150 15.24 3.50 -5.41
C LEU A 150 14.62 4.16 -6.64
N ILE A 151 13.87 5.25 -6.45
CA ILE A 151 13.18 5.96 -7.53
C ILE A 151 14.16 6.45 -8.59
N ARG A 152 15.29 7.06 -8.19
CA ARG A 152 16.34 7.50 -9.13
C ARG A 152 16.91 6.33 -9.92
N LYS A 153 17.16 5.17 -9.29
CA LYS A 153 17.61 3.96 -10.00
C LYS A 153 16.56 3.44 -10.99
N VAL A 154 15.28 3.44 -10.62
CA VAL A 154 14.19 3.10 -11.53
C VAL A 154 14.20 4.02 -12.73
N ARG A 155 14.26 5.33 -12.52
CA ARG A 155 14.26 6.34 -13.59
C ARG A 155 15.48 6.28 -14.49
N SER A 156 16.65 5.94 -13.96
CA SER A 156 17.86 5.77 -14.79
C SER A 156 17.84 4.50 -15.63
N SER A 157 16.95 3.55 -15.36
CA SER A 157 16.90 2.24 -16.02
C SER A 157 15.59 1.98 -16.78
N SER A 158 14.55 2.77 -16.57
CA SER A 158 13.25 2.60 -17.22
C SER A 158 12.43 3.90 -17.27
N HIS A 159 11.45 3.94 -18.19
CA HIS A 159 10.46 5.02 -18.29
C HIS A 159 9.10 4.62 -17.67
N ILE A 160 9.06 3.53 -16.92
CA ILE A 160 7.84 3.02 -16.29
C ILE A 160 7.31 4.05 -15.29
N PRO A 161 6.01 4.39 -15.34
CA PRO A 161 5.39 5.32 -14.40
C PRO A 161 5.60 4.91 -12.94
N VAL A 162 6.03 5.86 -12.09
CA VAL A 162 6.25 5.65 -10.67
C VAL A 162 5.22 6.45 -9.87
N VAL A 163 4.40 5.74 -9.13
CA VAL A 163 3.43 6.31 -8.18
C VAL A 163 3.98 6.10 -6.77
N VAL A 164 4.02 7.16 -5.99
CA VAL A 164 4.55 7.11 -4.63
C VAL A 164 3.45 7.45 -3.63
N GLY A 165 3.31 6.65 -2.59
CA GLY A 165 2.29 6.86 -1.56
C GLY A 165 2.78 6.51 -0.16
N GLY A 166 1.96 6.86 0.84
CA GLY A 166 2.20 6.54 2.24
C GLY A 166 2.24 7.74 3.18
N ALA A 167 2.34 7.49 4.49
CA ALA A 167 2.21 8.51 5.52
C ALA A 167 3.32 9.58 5.50
N ALA A 168 4.52 9.23 5.01
CA ALA A 168 5.69 10.12 4.98
C ALA A 168 5.76 11.05 3.75
N MET A 169 4.70 11.15 2.94
CA MET A 169 4.75 11.82 1.64
C MET A 169 4.80 13.35 1.68
N LYS A 170 4.62 13.98 2.85
CA LYS A 170 4.64 15.46 2.97
C LYS A 170 5.94 16.08 2.46
N ASP A 171 7.06 15.37 2.58
CA ASP A 171 8.40 15.90 2.31
C ASP A 171 8.94 15.55 0.91
N LEU A 172 8.15 14.85 0.08
CA LEU A 172 8.55 14.42 -1.27
C LEU A 172 7.89 15.21 -2.41
N CYS A 173 7.02 16.15 -2.11
CA CYS A 173 6.17 16.87 -3.09
C CYS A 173 6.90 17.67 -4.18
N ALA A 174 8.23 17.76 -4.16
CA ALA A 174 9.03 18.53 -5.13
C ALA A 174 9.99 17.67 -5.98
N ASP A 175 9.85 16.34 -6.00
CA ASP A 175 10.78 15.46 -6.72
C ASP A 175 10.26 15.18 -8.14
N SER A 176 10.90 15.79 -9.15
CA SER A 176 10.57 15.64 -10.57
C SER A 176 10.74 14.21 -11.13
N THR A 177 11.28 13.30 -10.34
CA THR A 177 11.43 11.88 -10.70
C THR A 177 10.20 11.04 -10.39
N ILE A 178 9.18 11.65 -9.81
CA ILE A 178 7.92 11.00 -9.40
C ILE A 178 6.79 11.50 -10.31
N ASP A 179 6.07 10.59 -10.97
CA ASP A 179 4.95 10.97 -11.84
C ASP A 179 3.71 11.34 -11.05
N THR A 180 3.47 10.65 -9.95
CA THR A 180 2.30 10.92 -9.11
C THR A 180 2.57 10.60 -7.65
N ILE A 181 2.10 11.48 -6.78
CA ILE A 181 2.17 11.34 -5.33
C ILE A 181 0.76 11.20 -4.76
N ILE A 182 0.53 10.13 -4.00
CA ILE A 182 -0.67 9.96 -3.18
C ILE A 182 -0.29 10.31 -1.74
N THR A 183 -0.73 11.46 -1.28
CA THR A 183 -0.40 11.97 0.08
C THR A 183 -1.12 11.17 1.18
N ARG A 184 -0.78 11.46 2.45
CA ARG A 184 -1.48 10.89 3.63
C ARG A 184 -3.01 11.05 3.54
N ASN A 185 -3.47 12.15 2.97
CA ASN A 185 -4.91 12.44 2.79
C ASN A 185 -5.49 11.87 1.49
N GLY A 186 -4.66 11.33 0.60
CA GLY A 186 -5.11 10.67 -0.62
C GLY A 186 -5.89 9.39 -0.33
N SER A 187 -6.77 9.02 -1.23
CA SER A 187 -7.67 7.86 -1.11
C SER A 187 -7.25 6.71 -2.02
N LEU A 188 -7.77 5.52 -1.78
CA LEU A 188 -7.68 4.43 -2.76
C LEU A 188 -8.42 4.77 -4.05
N ALA A 189 -9.43 5.63 -4.00
CA ALA A 189 -10.13 6.12 -5.19
C ALA A 189 -9.20 6.92 -6.11
N ASP A 190 -8.27 7.70 -5.56
CA ASP A 190 -7.25 8.43 -6.34
C ASP A 190 -6.33 7.44 -7.07
N LEU A 191 -5.92 6.35 -6.40
CA LEU A 191 -5.14 5.28 -7.03
C LEU A 191 -5.91 4.64 -8.19
N VAL A 192 -7.22 4.36 -8.01
CA VAL A 192 -8.08 3.81 -9.07
C VAL A 192 -8.10 4.73 -10.29
N HIS A 193 -8.27 6.02 -10.06
CA HIS A 193 -8.29 7.00 -11.16
C HIS A 193 -6.99 6.97 -11.96
N LEU A 194 -5.85 6.95 -11.29
CA LEU A 194 -4.53 6.85 -11.91
C LEU A 194 -4.34 5.56 -12.69
N LEU A 195 -4.72 4.42 -12.12
CA LEU A 195 -4.65 3.13 -12.80
C LEU A 195 -5.52 3.10 -14.06
N ASN A 196 -6.72 3.64 -14.00
CA ASN A 196 -7.62 3.73 -15.16
C ASN A 196 -7.06 4.62 -16.27
N MET A 197 -6.34 5.69 -15.93
CA MET A 197 -5.67 6.55 -16.91
C MET A 197 -4.48 5.83 -17.56
N ALA A 198 -3.68 5.11 -16.81
CA ALA A 198 -2.54 4.38 -17.31
C ALA A 198 -2.95 3.21 -18.21
N ILE A 199 -4.00 2.47 -17.86
CA ILE A 199 -4.54 1.35 -18.67
C ILE A 199 -5.14 1.84 -20.01
N LYS A 200 -5.69 3.06 -20.06
CA LYS A 200 -6.25 3.62 -21.30
C LYS A 200 -5.20 4.10 -22.27
N ASN A 201 -3.98 4.34 -21.80
CA ASN A 201 -2.86 4.85 -22.60
C ASN A 201 -1.87 3.75 -23.01
N SER A 202 -2.12 2.49 -22.61
CA SER A 202 -1.38 1.28 -22.98
C SER A 202 -2.09 0.54 -24.10
#